data_aeab02bc716d09c6ccbfa4e46cf0532b
#
_entry.id   aeab02bc716d09c6ccbfa4e46cf0532b
#
_cell.length_a   1.000
_cell.length_b   1.000
_cell.length_c   1.000
_cell.angle_alpha   90.00
_cell.angle_beta   90.00
_cell.angle_gamma   90.00
#
_symmetry.space_group_name_H-M   'P 1'
#
loop_
_entity.id
_entity.type
_entity.pdbx_description
1 polymer ?
#
loop_
_entity_poly.entity_id
_entity_poly.type
_entity_poly.pdbx_seq_one_letter_code
_entity_poly.pdbx_strand_id
1 'polypeptide(L)'
;MNIRGEYWWVRLHAQGIDWAQCNSGEPVPRQYGQSDRLDNLPAPAGARLVLCVLGERARIHRVNMPTNNRKRLLGALHYALEDQLLHDVGDYHLVPMWSDRGVTGIPVIVTEHQYIKGLLQQCSASGWNVLLLVPDYLAIATPAPSVWFIEASTAPLLLRRPGRDGAVLLGEIGSQIPGMLLLALEQATQQPEKMVVRVCSPEQYKAITGWSEQLASRNIRLEVVLEDAARGQWLVRQPLPDQQLSLLTGPYTVDDRQWKDLRRFLPLTAMLGVLILVSIVQWFIAGARLQSEHDELQQSINATYMRAFPGTNNLVDPRFQMEQQLQKLARGNSNAGNGQDFLARLQNIADQLTASPDSQLYKVSFDGSGITVEVSVPDYEALDRLQGQFAT
;
A
#
# COMPACT_ATOMS: atom_id res chain seq x y z
N MET A 1 9.56 -18.39 -7.80
CA MET A 1 9.99 -17.15 -7.11
C MET A 1 10.95 -17.56 -6.03
N ASN A 2 12.21 -17.17 -6.11
CA ASN A 2 13.12 -17.37 -4.98
C ASN A 2 12.76 -16.32 -3.92
N ILE A 3 12.27 -16.76 -2.78
CA ILE A 3 12.10 -15.90 -1.62
C ILE A 3 13.51 -15.44 -1.22
N ARG A 4 13.90 -14.19 -1.53
CA ARG A 4 15.20 -13.64 -1.16
C ARG A 4 15.06 -12.81 0.12
N GLY A 5 15.99 -12.98 1.06
CA GLY A 5 16.00 -12.26 2.32
C GLY A 5 15.16 -12.91 3.41
N GLU A 6 14.76 -12.11 4.39
CA GLU A 6 14.05 -12.54 5.59
C GLU A 6 12.58 -12.85 5.30
N TYR A 7 12.07 -13.90 5.93
CA TYR A 7 10.67 -14.28 5.91
C TYR A 7 10.29 -15.01 7.21
N TRP A 8 8.99 -15.00 7.51
CA TRP A 8 8.44 -15.67 8.66
C TRP A 8 7.67 -16.90 8.21
N TRP A 9 8.03 -18.03 8.75
CA TRP A 9 7.26 -19.26 8.56
C TRP A 9 6.26 -19.37 9.71
N VAL A 10 4.98 -19.47 9.39
CA VAL A 10 3.89 -19.46 10.36
C VAL A 10 2.99 -20.66 10.08
N ARG A 11 2.75 -21.50 11.08
CA ARG A 11 1.84 -22.62 11.01
C ARG A 11 0.68 -22.43 11.98
N LEU A 12 -0.52 -22.49 11.45
CA LEU A 12 -1.74 -22.50 12.25
C LEU A 12 -2.05 -23.95 12.68
N HIS A 13 -2.43 -24.14 13.93
CA HIS A 13 -2.92 -25.42 14.45
C HIS A 13 -4.02 -25.20 15.49
N ALA A 14 -4.73 -26.24 15.91
CA ALA A 14 -5.89 -26.13 16.79
C ALA A 14 -5.57 -25.52 18.18
N GLN A 15 -4.33 -25.62 18.64
CA GLN A 15 -3.88 -25.16 19.97
C GLN A 15 -3.14 -23.80 19.92
N GLY A 16 -3.00 -23.18 18.74
CA GLY A 16 -2.25 -21.94 18.59
C GLY A 16 -1.49 -21.85 17.28
N ILE A 17 -0.35 -21.21 17.31
CA ILE A 17 0.46 -20.89 16.14
C ILE A 17 1.92 -21.16 16.46
N ASP A 18 2.56 -21.97 15.63
CA ASP A 18 4.01 -22.09 15.62
C ASP A 18 4.58 -21.10 14.61
N TRP A 19 5.66 -20.45 14.95
CA TRP A 19 6.32 -19.49 14.06
C TRP A 19 7.85 -19.61 14.11
N ALA A 20 8.47 -19.24 13.01
CA ALA A 20 9.92 -19.15 12.91
C ALA A 20 10.33 -18.05 11.97
N GLN A 21 11.31 -17.26 12.39
CA GLN A 21 11.97 -16.24 11.58
C GLN A 21 13.14 -16.88 10.83
N CYS A 22 13.06 -16.88 9.50
CA CYS A 22 14.01 -17.53 8.61
C CYS A 22 14.66 -16.52 7.68
N ASN A 23 15.85 -16.86 7.19
CA ASN A 23 16.48 -16.11 6.13
C ASN A 23 16.81 -17.05 4.97
N SER A 24 16.63 -16.57 3.76
CA SER A 24 16.92 -17.35 2.56
C SER A 24 18.40 -17.73 2.50
N GLY A 25 18.67 -19.04 2.45
CA GLY A 25 20.04 -19.58 2.43
C GLY A 25 20.59 -19.97 3.81
N GLU A 26 19.91 -19.65 4.90
CA GLU A 26 20.29 -20.12 6.24
C GLU A 26 19.49 -21.42 6.57
N PRO A 27 20.15 -22.51 6.99
CA PRO A 27 19.46 -23.77 7.27
C PRO A 27 18.76 -23.79 8.64
N VAL A 28 19.04 -22.80 9.49
CA VAL A 28 18.52 -22.70 10.86
C VAL A 28 17.75 -21.39 11.02
N PRO A 29 16.58 -21.39 11.67
CA PRO A 29 15.86 -20.16 11.96
C PRO A 29 16.63 -19.30 12.94
N ARG A 30 16.49 -17.98 12.79
CA ARG A 30 17.07 -17.01 13.71
C ARG A 30 16.34 -17.02 15.06
N GLN A 31 15.04 -17.12 14.99
CA GLN A 31 14.15 -17.19 16.14
C GLN A 31 12.96 -18.10 15.80
N TYR A 32 12.41 -18.73 16.81
CA TYR A 32 11.19 -19.51 16.70
C TYR A 32 10.42 -19.46 18.03
N GLY A 33 9.12 -19.72 17.97
CA GLY A 33 8.29 -19.73 19.15
C GLY A 33 6.85 -20.12 18.85
N GLN A 34 6.03 -19.93 19.85
CA GLN A 34 4.59 -20.21 19.79
C GLN A 34 3.79 -18.96 20.17
N SER A 35 2.62 -18.81 19.60
CA SER A 35 1.67 -17.75 19.93
C SER A 35 0.26 -18.33 19.96
N ASP A 36 -0.59 -17.81 20.82
CA ASP A 36 -1.97 -18.27 20.93
C ASP A 36 -2.83 -17.78 19.76
N ARG A 37 -2.50 -16.61 19.21
CA ARG A 37 -3.26 -15.95 18.16
C ARG A 37 -2.33 -15.34 17.12
N LEU A 38 -2.85 -15.18 15.90
CA LEU A 38 -2.10 -14.58 14.78
C LEU A 38 -1.69 -13.12 15.11
N ASP A 39 -2.56 -12.37 15.77
CA ASP A 39 -2.29 -10.97 16.16
C ASP A 39 -1.13 -10.82 17.17
N ASN A 40 -0.78 -11.91 17.87
CA ASN A 40 0.31 -11.93 18.85
C ASN A 40 1.66 -12.38 18.23
N LEU A 41 1.71 -12.51 16.92
CA LEU A 41 2.95 -12.87 16.23
C LEU A 41 3.97 -11.72 16.38
N PRO A 42 5.24 -11.99 16.78
CA PRO A 42 6.24 -10.93 16.96
C PRO A 42 6.83 -10.41 15.63
N ALA A 43 6.16 -10.64 14.52
CA ALA A 43 6.57 -10.19 13.21
C ALA A 43 6.30 -8.68 13.04
N PRO A 44 7.29 -7.89 12.57
CA PRO A 44 7.11 -6.46 12.35
C PRO A 44 6.16 -6.19 11.19
N ALA A 45 5.60 -4.97 11.14
CA ALA A 45 4.85 -4.51 9.97
C ALA A 45 5.72 -4.58 8.70
N GLY A 46 5.15 -5.04 7.60
CA GLY A 46 5.88 -5.32 6.37
C GLY A 46 6.56 -6.70 6.32
N ALA A 47 6.44 -7.51 7.40
CA ALA A 47 6.98 -8.87 7.39
C ALA A 47 6.38 -9.72 6.27
N ARG A 48 7.20 -10.58 5.71
CA ARG A 48 6.86 -11.51 4.63
C ARG A 48 6.58 -12.88 5.22
N LEU A 49 5.37 -13.40 5.02
CA LEU A 49 4.91 -14.64 5.64
C LEU A 49 4.79 -15.79 4.64
N VAL A 50 5.27 -16.96 5.05
CA VAL A 50 4.91 -18.27 4.50
C VAL A 50 3.94 -18.89 5.50
N LEU A 51 2.66 -18.93 5.14
CA LEU A 51 1.58 -19.32 6.05
C LEU A 51 1.12 -20.74 5.74
N CYS A 52 1.22 -21.61 6.72
CA CYS A 52 0.67 -22.96 6.68
C CYS A 52 -0.69 -22.99 7.37
N VAL A 53 -1.72 -23.29 6.60
CA VAL A 53 -3.08 -23.37 7.11
C VAL A 53 -3.42 -24.79 7.54
N LEU A 54 -4.42 -24.89 8.41
CA LEU A 54 -4.97 -26.16 8.87
C LEU A 54 -5.37 -27.06 7.69
N GLY A 55 -4.76 -28.20 7.56
CA GLY A 55 -5.09 -29.16 6.50
C GLY A 55 -6.51 -29.69 6.58
N GLU A 56 -7.15 -29.65 7.74
CA GLU A 56 -8.57 -29.95 7.91
C GLU A 56 -9.48 -28.97 7.16
N ARG A 57 -9.04 -27.72 7.00
CA ARG A 57 -9.76 -26.66 6.27
C ARG A 57 -9.39 -26.57 4.79
N ALA A 58 -8.38 -27.32 4.36
CA ALA A 58 -7.88 -27.32 2.98
C ALA A 58 -7.63 -28.75 2.54
N ARG A 59 -8.67 -29.42 2.04
CA ARG A 59 -8.66 -30.85 1.70
C ARG A 59 -8.35 -31.04 0.23
N ILE A 60 -7.69 -32.18 -0.10
CA ILE A 60 -7.46 -32.59 -1.48
C ILE A 60 -8.58 -33.56 -1.92
N HIS A 61 -9.27 -33.15 -2.97
CA HIS A 61 -10.19 -33.99 -3.72
C HIS A 61 -9.56 -34.40 -5.04
N ARG A 62 -9.79 -35.65 -5.49
CA ARG A 62 -9.32 -36.13 -6.79
C ARG A 62 -10.48 -36.14 -7.77
N VAL A 63 -10.31 -35.40 -8.87
CA VAL A 63 -11.33 -35.26 -9.89
C VAL A 63 -10.85 -35.93 -11.18
N ASN A 64 -11.60 -36.92 -11.63
CA ASN A 64 -11.36 -37.59 -12.90
C ASN A 64 -12.13 -36.88 -14.01
N MET A 65 -11.41 -36.32 -14.96
CA MET A 65 -12.04 -35.61 -16.07
C MET A 65 -11.49 -36.06 -17.43
N PRO A 66 -12.34 -36.19 -18.44
CA PRO A 66 -11.94 -36.67 -19.77
C PRO A 66 -11.23 -35.61 -20.61
N THR A 67 -10.76 -34.53 -19.99
CA THR A 67 -10.14 -33.39 -20.71
C THR A 67 -8.82 -32.98 -20.08
N ASN A 68 -7.82 -32.72 -20.93
CA ASN A 68 -6.53 -32.14 -20.53
C ASN A 68 -6.48 -30.60 -20.74
N ASN A 69 -7.56 -30.00 -21.23
CA ASN A 69 -7.62 -28.57 -21.46
C ASN A 69 -7.89 -27.85 -20.15
N ARG A 70 -6.89 -27.12 -19.63
CA ARG A 70 -6.95 -26.39 -18.36
C ARG A 70 -8.16 -25.45 -18.27
N LYS A 71 -8.51 -24.74 -19.33
CA LYS A 71 -9.62 -23.78 -19.34
C LYS A 71 -10.98 -24.50 -19.22
N ARG A 72 -11.16 -25.57 -19.97
CA ARG A 72 -12.39 -26.40 -19.89
C ARG A 72 -12.51 -27.09 -18.54
N LEU A 73 -11.40 -27.55 -18.00
CA LEU A 73 -11.34 -28.22 -16.72
C LEU A 73 -11.74 -27.27 -15.58
N LEU A 74 -11.22 -26.05 -15.54
CA LEU A 74 -11.60 -25.04 -14.53
C LEU A 74 -13.12 -24.77 -14.56
N GLY A 75 -13.73 -24.69 -15.74
CA GLY A 75 -15.18 -24.49 -15.86
C GLY A 75 -16.00 -25.70 -15.42
N ALA A 76 -15.45 -26.90 -15.52
CA ALA A 76 -16.16 -28.15 -15.17
C ALA A 76 -15.90 -28.63 -13.74
N LEU A 77 -14.89 -28.06 -13.04
CA LEU A 77 -14.56 -28.43 -11.65
C LEU A 77 -15.73 -28.24 -10.69
N HIS A 78 -16.51 -27.17 -10.87
CA HIS A 78 -17.68 -26.87 -10.04
C HIS A 78 -18.67 -28.04 -10.09
N TYR A 79 -19.02 -28.48 -11.26
CA TYR A 79 -19.95 -29.60 -11.44
C TYR A 79 -19.39 -30.94 -10.94
N ALA A 80 -18.08 -31.18 -11.11
CA ALA A 80 -17.45 -32.43 -10.71
C ALA A 80 -17.27 -32.58 -9.19
N LEU A 81 -17.32 -31.48 -8.44
CA LEU A 81 -17.17 -31.45 -6.99
C LEU A 81 -18.49 -31.21 -6.25
N GLU A 82 -19.56 -30.84 -6.94
CA GLU A 82 -20.86 -30.51 -6.34
C GLU A 82 -21.38 -31.58 -5.41
N ASP A 83 -21.34 -32.85 -5.85
CA ASP A 83 -21.79 -34.01 -5.06
C ASP A 83 -20.85 -34.38 -3.90
N GLN A 84 -19.64 -33.79 -3.85
CA GLN A 84 -18.61 -34.11 -2.85
C GLN A 84 -18.49 -33.07 -1.75
N LEU A 85 -19.19 -31.94 -1.89
CA LEU A 85 -19.11 -30.81 -0.99
C LEU A 85 -20.40 -30.65 -0.18
N LEU A 86 -20.28 -30.12 1.05
CA LEU A 86 -21.40 -29.94 1.96
C LEU A 86 -22.22 -28.67 1.68
N HIS A 87 -21.61 -27.67 1.10
CA HIS A 87 -22.22 -26.37 0.79
C HIS A 87 -22.11 -26.10 -0.71
N ASP A 88 -22.68 -24.98 -1.15
CA ASP A 88 -22.56 -24.54 -2.53
C ASP A 88 -21.08 -24.48 -2.95
N VAL A 89 -20.78 -24.98 -4.15
CA VAL A 89 -19.42 -24.97 -4.69
C VAL A 89 -18.87 -23.54 -4.79
N GLY A 90 -19.75 -22.56 -4.95
CA GLY A 90 -19.39 -21.15 -4.97
C GLY A 90 -18.79 -20.61 -3.66
N ASP A 91 -19.03 -21.30 -2.53
CA ASP A 91 -18.46 -20.95 -1.24
C ASP A 91 -17.00 -21.41 -1.08
N TYR A 92 -16.53 -22.27 -2.01
CA TYR A 92 -15.21 -22.85 -1.95
C TYR A 92 -14.25 -22.30 -2.99
N HIS A 93 -13.03 -22.08 -2.54
CA HIS A 93 -11.89 -21.80 -3.40
C HIS A 93 -11.28 -23.12 -3.86
N LEU A 94 -11.33 -23.36 -5.16
CA LEU A 94 -10.85 -24.56 -5.82
C LEU A 94 -9.49 -24.32 -6.46
N VAL A 95 -8.46 -25.03 -6.00
CA VAL A 95 -7.09 -24.88 -6.52
C VAL A 95 -6.64 -26.19 -7.16
N PRO A 96 -6.75 -26.34 -8.49
CA PRO A 96 -6.27 -27.53 -9.16
C PRO A 96 -4.74 -27.56 -9.17
N MET A 97 -4.19 -28.66 -8.66
CA MET A 97 -2.76 -28.91 -8.66
C MET A 97 -2.39 -29.71 -9.92
N TRP A 98 -1.91 -29.00 -10.91
CA TRP A 98 -1.50 -29.61 -12.17
C TRP A 98 -0.30 -30.53 -11.91
N SER A 99 -0.48 -31.83 -12.04
CA SER A 99 0.60 -32.79 -11.93
C SER A 99 1.15 -33.11 -13.31
N ASP A 100 2.42 -33.53 -13.34
CA ASP A 100 3.02 -34.07 -14.54
C ASP A 100 2.34 -35.39 -14.94
N ARG A 101 2.42 -35.74 -16.23
CA ARG A 101 1.72 -36.83 -16.89
C ARG A 101 1.77 -38.16 -16.12
N GLY A 102 0.64 -38.80 -15.93
CA GLY A 102 0.55 -40.19 -15.49
C GLY A 102 -0.23 -40.45 -14.20
N VAL A 103 -0.78 -39.46 -13.54
CA VAL A 103 -1.60 -39.65 -12.32
C VAL A 103 -3.08 -39.71 -12.70
N THR A 104 -3.77 -40.75 -12.29
CA THR A 104 -5.23 -40.86 -12.41
C THR A 104 -5.91 -39.81 -11.55
N GLY A 105 -6.59 -38.88 -12.21
CA GLY A 105 -7.30 -37.79 -11.56
C GLY A 105 -6.42 -36.56 -11.22
N ILE A 106 -7.03 -35.42 -11.27
CA ILE A 106 -6.38 -34.15 -10.92
C ILE A 106 -6.65 -33.86 -9.45
N PRO A 107 -5.61 -33.73 -8.62
CA PRO A 107 -5.80 -33.30 -7.25
C PRO A 107 -6.21 -31.83 -7.22
N VAL A 108 -7.27 -31.52 -6.49
CA VAL A 108 -7.82 -30.19 -6.30
C VAL A 108 -7.86 -29.89 -4.80
N ILE A 109 -7.19 -28.83 -4.37
CA ILE A 109 -7.35 -28.34 -3.00
C ILE A 109 -8.67 -27.58 -2.93
N VAL A 110 -9.49 -27.95 -1.96
CA VAL A 110 -10.78 -27.33 -1.68
C VAL A 110 -10.73 -26.68 -0.32
N THR A 111 -11.03 -25.41 -0.25
CA THR A 111 -11.05 -24.63 1.00
C THR A 111 -12.11 -23.55 0.93
N GLU A 112 -12.71 -23.18 2.05
CA GLU A 112 -13.75 -22.15 2.11
C GLU A 112 -13.19 -20.75 1.79
N HIS A 113 -13.88 -19.99 0.92
CA HIS A 113 -13.55 -18.61 0.62
C HIS A 113 -13.49 -17.74 1.87
N GLN A 114 -14.45 -17.91 2.77
CA GLN A 114 -14.52 -17.15 4.01
C GLN A 114 -13.29 -17.36 4.89
N TYR A 115 -12.78 -18.59 4.96
CA TYR A 115 -11.58 -18.92 5.73
C TYR A 115 -10.33 -18.21 5.20
N ILE A 116 -10.06 -18.32 3.90
CA ILE A 116 -8.91 -17.64 3.28
C ILE A 116 -9.03 -16.13 3.42
N LYS A 117 -10.21 -15.57 3.12
CA LYS A 117 -10.46 -14.13 3.19
C LYS A 117 -10.22 -13.60 4.61
N GLY A 118 -10.72 -14.30 5.62
CA GLY A 118 -10.51 -13.94 7.02
C GLY A 118 -9.03 -13.91 7.41
N LEU A 119 -8.26 -14.95 7.03
CA LEU A 119 -6.82 -15.01 7.30
C LEU A 119 -6.05 -13.89 6.60
N LEU A 120 -6.34 -13.64 5.33
CA LEU A 120 -5.66 -12.58 4.57
C LEU A 120 -6.00 -11.19 5.09
N GLN A 121 -7.24 -10.98 5.57
CA GLN A 121 -7.64 -9.72 6.21
C GLN A 121 -6.89 -9.49 7.52
N GLN A 122 -6.74 -10.52 8.37
CA GLN A 122 -5.96 -10.43 9.60
C GLN A 122 -4.49 -10.10 9.30
N CYS A 123 -3.88 -10.81 8.36
CA CYS A 123 -2.50 -10.52 7.95
C CYS A 123 -2.34 -9.09 7.41
N SER A 124 -3.29 -8.63 6.59
CA SER A 124 -3.28 -7.28 6.04
C SER A 124 -3.47 -6.21 7.11
N ALA A 125 -4.33 -6.44 8.09
CA ALA A 125 -4.55 -5.52 9.21
C ALA A 125 -3.28 -5.33 10.06
N SER A 126 -2.46 -6.38 10.19
CA SER A 126 -1.14 -6.34 10.84
C SER A 126 -0.04 -5.80 9.92
N GLY A 127 -0.36 -5.44 8.70
CA GLY A 127 0.61 -4.96 7.70
C GLY A 127 1.53 -6.03 7.15
N TRP A 128 1.18 -7.31 7.25
CA TRP A 128 2.02 -8.42 6.77
C TRP A 128 1.72 -8.81 5.33
N ASN A 129 2.75 -9.23 4.62
CA ASN A 129 2.69 -9.73 3.24
C ASN A 129 2.72 -11.25 3.20
N VAL A 130 1.62 -11.89 2.87
CA VAL A 130 1.56 -13.35 2.69
C VAL A 130 2.12 -13.72 1.32
N LEU A 131 3.30 -14.34 1.29
CA LEU A 131 3.98 -14.77 0.06
C LEU A 131 3.48 -16.11 -0.45
N LEU A 132 3.18 -17.00 0.49
CA LEU A 132 2.77 -18.37 0.21
C LEU A 132 1.73 -18.77 1.25
N LEU A 133 0.67 -19.40 0.80
CA LEU A 133 -0.39 -19.96 1.64
C LEU A 133 -0.58 -21.41 1.23
N VAL A 134 -0.24 -22.36 2.12
CA VAL A 134 -0.28 -23.79 1.81
C VAL A 134 -0.91 -24.59 2.94
N PRO A 135 -1.56 -25.71 2.66
CA PRO A 135 -1.94 -26.67 3.71
C PRO A 135 -0.71 -27.22 4.42
N ASP A 136 -0.79 -27.41 5.72
CA ASP A 136 0.34 -27.82 6.56
C ASP A 136 0.93 -29.19 6.13
N TYR A 137 0.13 -30.15 5.71
CA TYR A 137 0.62 -31.41 5.19
C TYR A 137 1.38 -31.29 3.86
N LEU A 138 1.11 -30.26 3.06
CA LEU A 138 1.86 -29.97 1.83
C LEU A 138 3.13 -29.16 2.10
N ALA A 139 3.26 -28.56 3.27
CA ALA A 139 4.49 -27.92 3.72
C ALA A 139 5.61 -28.94 4.02
N ILE A 140 5.26 -30.19 4.26
CA ILE A 140 6.22 -31.28 4.44
C ILE A 140 6.89 -31.59 3.11
N ALA A 141 8.19 -31.85 3.14
CA ALA A 141 8.96 -32.25 1.96
C ALA A 141 8.32 -33.44 1.24
N THR A 142 8.31 -33.37 -0.08
CA THR A 142 7.76 -34.46 -0.88
C THR A 142 8.61 -35.73 -0.72
N PRO A 143 8.07 -36.85 -0.22
CA PRO A 143 8.82 -38.08 -0.08
C PRO A 143 9.10 -38.76 -1.44
N ALA A 144 9.98 -39.74 -1.44
CA ALA A 144 10.28 -40.55 -2.61
C ALA A 144 9.02 -41.29 -3.12
N PRO A 145 8.95 -41.70 -4.39
CA PRO A 145 7.72 -42.25 -5.01
C PRO A 145 7.07 -43.42 -4.28
N SER A 146 7.85 -44.28 -3.62
CA SER A 146 7.32 -45.44 -2.89
C SER A 146 7.25 -45.21 -1.36
N VAL A 147 7.43 -43.99 -0.90
CA VAL A 147 7.50 -43.66 0.54
C VAL A 147 6.31 -42.79 0.93
N TRP A 148 5.60 -43.16 2.00
CA TRP A 148 4.68 -42.24 2.69
C TRP A 148 5.34 -41.69 3.95
N PHE A 149 5.13 -40.43 4.21
CA PHE A 149 5.64 -39.77 5.39
C PHE A 149 4.50 -39.32 6.29
N ILE A 150 4.62 -39.61 7.59
CA ILE A 150 3.65 -39.17 8.59
C ILE A 150 4.38 -38.29 9.61
N GLU A 151 3.85 -37.09 9.79
CA GLU A 151 4.26 -36.21 10.87
C GLU A 151 3.34 -36.40 12.06
N ALA A 152 3.88 -37.03 13.10
CA ALA A 152 3.15 -37.43 14.29
C ALA A 152 3.55 -36.59 15.54
N SER A 153 4.47 -35.64 15.39
CA SER A 153 4.85 -34.75 16.47
C SER A 153 3.76 -33.68 16.76
N THR A 154 2.75 -33.59 15.91
CA THR A 154 1.64 -32.64 16.00
C THR A 154 0.29 -33.39 16.01
N ALA A 155 -0.70 -32.75 16.61
CA ALA A 155 -2.10 -33.18 16.50
C ALA A 155 -2.85 -32.16 15.65
N PRO A 156 -3.60 -32.61 14.63
CA PRO A 156 -3.74 -33.97 14.09
C PRO A 156 -2.49 -34.45 13.34
N LEU A 157 -2.42 -35.76 13.04
CA LEU A 157 -1.33 -36.33 12.27
C LEU A 157 -1.39 -35.83 10.82
N LEU A 158 -0.23 -35.53 10.25
CA LEU A 158 -0.17 -35.09 8.86
C LEU A 158 0.45 -36.19 7.99
N LEU A 159 -0.28 -36.60 6.98
CA LEU A 159 0.18 -37.54 5.97
C LEU A 159 0.66 -36.82 4.74
N ARG A 160 1.89 -37.08 4.31
CA ARG A 160 2.48 -36.61 3.06
C ARG A 160 2.74 -37.78 2.13
N ARG A 161 2.12 -37.78 0.98
CA ARG A 161 2.31 -38.80 -0.08
C ARG A 161 3.20 -38.21 -1.20
N PRO A 162 3.74 -39.10 -2.07
CA PRO A 162 4.52 -38.65 -3.21
C PRO A 162 3.76 -37.69 -4.12
N GLY A 163 4.48 -36.79 -4.78
CA GLY A 163 3.88 -35.81 -5.66
C GLY A 163 3.18 -34.66 -4.89
N ARG A 164 2.00 -34.27 -5.35
CA ARG A 164 1.21 -33.18 -4.78
C ARG A 164 0.02 -33.68 -3.99
N ASP A 165 0.29 -34.59 -3.05
CA ASP A 165 -0.76 -35.32 -2.34
C ASP A 165 -0.43 -35.42 -0.85
N GLY A 166 -1.48 -35.35 -0.04
CA GLY A 166 -1.38 -35.45 1.40
C GLY A 166 -2.77 -35.35 2.05
N ALA A 167 -2.82 -35.59 3.32
CA ALA A 167 -4.06 -35.53 4.08
C ALA A 167 -3.79 -35.28 5.56
N VAL A 168 -4.81 -34.89 6.27
CA VAL A 168 -4.85 -34.92 7.73
C VAL A 168 -5.48 -36.20 8.18
N LEU A 169 -4.83 -36.88 9.11
CA LEU A 169 -5.33 -38.11 9.72
C LEU A 169 -5.88 -37.76 11.11
N LEU A 170 -7.19 -37.81 11.25
CA LEU A 170 -7.85 -37.66 12.54
C LEU A 170 -7.72 -38.95 13.35
N GLY A 171 -7.36 -38.81 14.61
CA GLY A 171 -7.19 -39.92 15.55
C GLY A 171 -6.02 -39.72 16.47
N GLU A 172 -6.01 -40.44 17.57
CA GLU A 172 -4.92 -40.42 18.53
C GLU A 172 -3.85 -41.45 18.15
N ILE A 173 -2.61 -41.15 18.55
CA ILE A 173 -1.50 -42.08 18.39
C ILE A 173 -1.64 -43.19 19.45
N GLY A 174 -1.99 -44.37 19.00
CA GLY A 174 -2.09 -45.57 19.83
C GLY A 174 -1.29 -46.72 19.25
N SER A 175 -1.36 -47.87 19.90
CA SER A 175 -0.73 -49.11 19.44
C SER A 175 -1.36 -49.70 18.16
N GLN A 176 -2.54 -49.23 17.77
CA GLN A 176 -3.21 -49.59 16.54
C GLN A 176 -3.12 -48.50 15.50
N ILE A 177 -3.07 -48.90 14.25
CA ILE A 177 -3.06 -47.95 13.11
C ILE A 177 -4.36 -47.16 13.07
N PRO A 178 -4.34 -45.82 12.99
CA PRO A 178 -5.56 -45.02 12.86
C PRO A 178 -6.40 -45.47 11.66
N GLY A 179 -7.72 -45.59 11.87
CA GLY A 179 -8.64 -46.07 10.83
C GLY A 179 -8.59 -45.25 9.54
N MET A 180 -8.36 -43.93 9.64
CA MET A 180 -8.16 -43.07 8.46
C MET A 180 -6.90 -43.40 7.68
N LEU A 181 -5.82 -43.87 8.34
CA LEU A 181 -4.62 -44.34 7.65
C LEU A 181 -4.87 -45.66 6.94
N LEU A 182 -5.61 -46.61 7.58
CA LEU A 182 -6.02 -47.83 6.93
C LEU A 182 -6.87 -47.54 5.69
N LEU A 183 -7.85 -46.69 5.79
CA LEU A 183 -8.67 -46.25 4.66
C LEU A 183 -7.83 -45.62 3.54
N ALA A 184 -6.88 -44.79 3.90
CA ALA A 184 -5.96 -44.16 2.93
C ALA A 184 -5.10 -45.22 2.20
N LEU A 185 -4.66 -46.26 2.90
CA LEU A 185 -3.93 -47.38 2.30
C LEU A 185 -4.83 -48.23 1.38
N GLU A 186 -6.08 -48.47 1.74
CA GLU A 186 -7.04 -49.21 0.90
C GLU A 186 -7.42 -48.44 -0.38
N GLN A 187 -7.55 -47.13 -0.29
CA GLN A 187 -7.88 -46.26 -1.43
C GLN A 187 -6.66 -45.92 -2.31
N ALA A 188 -5.46 -46.28 -1.88
CA ALA A 188 -4.26 -45.98 -2.62
C ALA A 188 -4.16 -46.79 -3.91
N THR A 189 -3.97 -46.13 -5.04
CA THR A 189 -3.71 -46.77 -6.34
C THR A 189 -2.42 -47.59 -6.32
N GLN A 190 -1.43 -47.11 -5.57
CA GLN A 190 -0.16 -47.77 -5.30
C GLN A 190 0.12 -47.71 -3.81
N GLN A 191 0.25 -48.87 -3.19
CA GLN A 191 0.65 -48.93 -1.78
C GLN A 191 2.13 -48.54 -1.64
N PRO A 192 2.50 -47.87 -0.53
CA PRO A 192 3.89 -47.53 -0.27
C PRO A 192 4.68 -48.80 0.07
N GLU A 193 5.94 -48.84 -0.34
CA GLU A 193 6.87 -49.88 0.13
C GLU A 193 7.42 -49.56 1.53
N LYS A 194 7.43 -48.26 1.86
CA LYS A 194 7.97 -47.74 3.11
C LYS A 194 7.10 -46.63 3.70
N MET A 195 6.88 -46.69 4.99
CA MET A 195 6.23 -45.64 5.77
C MET A 195 7.21 -45.08 6.79
N VAL A 196 7.47 -43.78 6.72
CA VAL A 196 8.30 -43.09 7.66
C VAL A 196 7.42 -42.26 8.59
N VAL A 197 7.51 -42.50 9.88
CA VAL A 197 6.73 -41.80 10.89
C VAL A 197 7.67 -41.03 11.80
N ARG A 198 7.53 -39.70 11.84
CA ARG A 198 8.27 -38.83 12.75
C ARG A 198 7.49 -38.62 14.02
N VAL A 199 8.14 -38.76 15.17
CA VAL A 199 7.60 -38.57 16.51
C VAL A 199 8.52 -37.70 17.35
N CYS A 200 7.99 -37.04 18.38
CA CYS A 200 8.77 -36.21 19.30
C CYS A 200 8.82 -36.77 20.73
N SER A 201 8.14 -37.85 21.04
CA SER A 201 8.18 -38.47 22.37
C SER A 201 8.50 -39.96 22.33
N PRO A 202 9.21 -40.49 23.35
CA PRO A 202 9.46 -41.93 23.47
C PRO A 202 8.17 -42.77 23.60
N GLU A 203 7.12 -42.19 24.14
CA GLU A 203 5.82 -42.83 24.28
C GLU A 203 5.16 -43.04 22.91
N GLN A 204 5.15 -42.00 22.08
CA GLN A 204 4.67 -42.11 20.70
C GLN A 204 5.51 -43.10 19.89
N TYR A 205 6.83 -43.09 20.09
CA TYR A 205 7.73 -44.04 19.44
C TYR A 205 7.32 -45.50 19.73
N LYS A 206 7.10 -45.83 21.02
CA LYS A 206 6.65 -47.19 21.42
C LYS A 206 5.28 -47.52 20.83
N ALA A 207 4.33 -46.59 20.90
CA ALA A 207 2.99 -46.81 20.35
C ALA A 207 3.03 -47.13 18.84
N ILE A 208 3.77 -46.29 18.07
CA ILE A 208 3.86 -46.47 16.61
C ILE A 208 4.68 -47.70 16.21
N THR A 209 5.67 -48.10 16.99
CA THR A 209 6.41 -49.32 16.74
C THR A 209 5.48 -50.55 16.73
N GLY A 210 4.38 -50.52 17.51
CA GLY A 210 3.33 -51.53 17.47
C GLY A 210 2.62 -51.69 16.13
N TRP A 211 2.68 -50.69 15.22
CA TRP A 211 2.10 -50.81 13.87
C TRP A 211 2.92 -51.70 12.94
N SER A 212 4.14 -52.06 13.31
CA SER A 212 5.07 -52.82 12.46
C SER A 212 4.50 -54.13 11.96
N GLU A 213 3.82 -54.92 12.80
CA GLU A 213 3.22 -56.20 12.42
C GLU A 213 2.07 -56.02 11.43
N GLN A 214 1.22 -55.04 11.67
CA GLN A 214 0.07 -54.76 10.81
C GLN A 214 0.52 -54.22 9.44
N LEU A 215 1.58 -53.44 9.39
CA LEU A 215 2.14 -52.93 8.13
C LEU A 215 2.95 -53.98 7.39
N ALA A 216 3.67 -54.83 8.12
CA ALA A 216 4.40 -55.95 7.53
C ALA A 216 3.49 -56.93 6.81
N SER A 217 2.29 -57.19 7.34
CA SER A 217 1.27 -58.01 6.67
C SER A 217 0.82 -57.46 5.31
N ARG A 218 1.03 -56.19 5.07
CA ARG A 218 0.76 -55.45 3.81
C ARG A 218 2.04 -55.19 2.98
N ASN A 219 3.17 -55.83 3.34
CA ASN A 219 4.49 -55.59 2.73
C ASN A 219 5.00 -54.14 2.83
N ILE A 220 4.60 -53.42 3.85
CA ILE A 220 5.02 -52.05 4.09
C ILE A 220 6.07 -52.03 5.22
N ARG A 221 7.25 -51.48 4.93
CA ARG A 221 8.31 -51.33 5.94
C ARG A 221 8.04 -50.05 6.75
N LEU A 222 7.92 -50.19 8.07
CA LEU A 222 7.81 -49.07 8.98
C LEU A 222 9.21 -48.59 9.41
N GLU A 223 9.43 -47.29 9.36
CA GLU A 223 10.57 -46.62 9.97
C GLU A 223 10.06 -45.49 10.89
N VAL A 224 10.39 -45.56 12.16
CA VAL A 224 10.01 -44.52 13.14
C VAL A 224 11.23 -43.69 13.47
N VAL A 225 11.11 -42.37 13.28
CA VAL A 225 12.19 -41.42 13.55
C VAL A 225 11.78 -40.61 14.79
N LEU A 226 12.54 -40.81 15.86
CA LEU A 226 12.40 -39.99 17.07
C LEU A 226 13.29 -38.75 16.91
N GLU A 227 12.68 -37.58 16.80
CA GLU A 227 13.37 -36.29 16.82
C GLU A 227 13.07 -35.56 18.11
N ASP A 228 14.13 -35.25 18.86
CA ASP A 228 14.05 -34.38 20.04
C ASP A 228 14.00 -32.91 19.60
N ALA A 229 13.01 -32.59 18.81
CA ALA A 229 12.81 -31.26 18.30
C ALA A 229 11.72 -30.56 19.11
N ALA A 230 12.03 -29.42 19.71
CA ALA A 230 11.01 -28.55 20.25
C ALA A 230 9.90 -28.33 19.21
N ARG A 231 8.64 -28.42 19.64
CA ARG A 231 7.48 -28.21 18.78
C ARG A 231 7.67 -26.97 17.94
N GLY A 232 7.51 -27.09 16.63
CA GLY A 232 7.67 -25.98 15.68
C GLY A 232 9.00 -25.96 14.91
N GLN A 233 10.06 -26.59 15.39
CA GLN A 233 11.33 -26.63 14.64
C GLN A 233 11.27 -27.47 13.37
N TRP A 234 10.34 -28.42 13.28
CA TRP A 234 10.25 -29.31 12.11
C TRP A 234 9.90 -28.54 10.82
N LEU A 235 9.06 -27.48 10.91
CA LEU A 235 8.70 -26.63 9.77
C LEU A 235 9.92 -25.99 9.12
N VAL A 236 10.84 -25.53 9.96
CA VAL A 236 12.00 -24.77 9.49
C VAL A 236 13.03 -25.63 8.78
N ARG A 237 13.05 -26.91 9.11
CA ARG A 237 13.93 -27.89 8.45
C ARG A 237 13.39 -28.35 7.10
N GLN A 238 12.15 -28.01 6.79
CA GLN A 238 11.55 -28.34 5.49
C GLN A 238 11.98 -27.32 4.42
N PRO A 239 12.24 -27.76 3.19
CA PRO A 239 12.41 -26.85 2.08
C PRO A 239 11.14 -26.04 1.88
N LEU A 240 11.28 -24.81 1.41
CA LEU A 240 10.11 -24.01 1.05
C LEU A 240 9.20 -24.76 0.09
N PRO A 241 7.90 -24.81 0.34
CA PRO A 241 6.96 -25.48 -0.54
C PRO A 241 6.96 -24.90 -1.95
N ASP A 242 6.66 -25.74 -2.94
CA ASP A 242 6.49 -25.27 -4.31
C ASP A 242 5.35 -24.23 -4.37
N GLN A 243 5.60 -23.14 -5.05
CA GLN A 243 4.58 -22.10 -5.28
C GLN A 243 3.32 -22.63 -5.98
N GLN A 244 3.46 -23.68 -6.75
CA GLN A 244 2.31 -24.32 -7.40
C GLN A 244 1.35 -25.00 -6.41
N LEU A 245 1.77 -25.15 -5.14
CA LEU A 245 0.93 -25.65 -4.04
C LEU A 245 0.20 -24.52 -3.30
N SER A 246 0.43 -23.27 -3.67
CA SER A 246 -0.14 -22.11 -2.99
C SER A 246 -1.63 -21.98 -3.27
N LEU A 247 -2.38 -21.68 -2.22
CA LEU A 247 -3.78 -21.29 -2.29
C LEU A 247 -3.98 -19.86 -2.80
N LEU A 248 -2.89 -19.08 -2.92
CA LEU A 248 -2.91 -17.70 -3.44
C LEU A 248 -3.04 -17.69 -4.96
N THR A 249 -4.16 -18.18 -5.47
CA THR A 249 -4.48 -18.26 -6.90
C THR A 249 -5.82 -17.57 -7.19
N GLY A 250 -6.08 -17.24 -8.44
CA GLY A 250 -7.33 -16.59 -8.84
C GLY A 250 -7.58 -15.27 -8.09
N PRO A 251 -8.69 -15.15 -7.34
CA PRO A 251 -9.03 -13.91 -6.64
C PRO A 251 -8.08 -13.55 -5.50
N TYR A 252 -7.27 -14.51 -5.03
CA TYR A 252 -6.28 -14.34 -3.96
C TYR A 252 -4.85 -14.22 -4.47
N THR A 253 -4.65 -14.10 -5.77
CA THR A 253 -3.30 -13.91 -6.31
C THR A 253 -2.72 -12.63 -5.71
N VAL A 254 -1.62 -12.75 -4.99
CA VAL A 254 -0.85 -11.58 -4.56
C VAL A 254 -0.29 -10.94 -5.82
N ASP A 255 -0.91 -9.85 -6.21
CA ASP A 255 -0.56 -9.16 -7.44
C ASP A 255 0.78 -8.44 -7.22
N ASP A 256 1.86 -9.17 -7.48
CA ASP A 256 3.20 -8.59 -7.64
C ASP A 256 3.23 -7.59 -8.83
N ARG A 257 2.09 -7.45 -9.52
CA ARG A 257 1.86 -6.49 -10.60
C ARG A 257 1.80 -5.06 -10.12
N GLN A 258 1.37 -4.77 -8.87
CA GLN A 258 1.34 -3.39 -8.39
C GLN A 258 2.74 -2.76 -8.45
N TRP A 259 3.80 -3.51 -8.15
CA TRP A 259 5.17 -3.05 -8.31
C TRP A 259 5.66 -3.07 -9.77
N LYS A 260 5.17 -3.99 -10.60
CA LYS A 260 5.50 -4.05 -12.04
C LYS A 260 4.75 -2.98 -12.82
N ASP A 261 3.50 -2.69 -12.45
CA ASP A 261 2.73 -1.60 -13.05
C ASP A 261 3.27 -0.23 -12.61
N LEU A 262 3.73 -0.07 -11.37
CA LEU A 262 4.44 1.14 -10.95
C LEU A 262 5.73 1.35 -11.77
N ARG A 263 6.46 0.29 -12.10
CA ARG A 263 7.62 0.36 -13.02
C ARG A 263 7.24 0.72 -14.45
N ARG A 264 6.05 0.38 -14.91
CA ARG A 264 5.53 0.84 -16.22
C ARG A 264 5.29 2.35 -16.26
N PHE A 265 4.95 2.95 -15.12
CA PHE A 265 4.79 4.41 -15.00
C PHE A 265 6.11 5.14 -14.75
N LEU A 266 7.21 4.42 -14.46
CA LEU A 266 8.53 5.02 -14.26
C LEU A 266 8.99 5.90 -15.46
N PRO A 267 8.83 5.50 -16.74
CA PRO A 267 9.17 6.38 -17.86
C PRO A 267 8.25 7.61 -17.93
N LEU A 268 6.99 7.47 -17.53
CA LEU A 268 6.03 8.59 -17.52
C LEU A 268 6.38 9.62 -16.43
N THR A 269 6.74 9.15 -15.24
CA THR A 269 7.19 10.03 -14.14
C THR A 269 8.54 10.67 -14.44
N ALA A 270 9.45 9.97 -15.11
CA ALA A 270 10.71 10.53 -15.59
C ALA A 270 10.47 11.62 -16.65
N MET A 271 9.54 11.41 -17.59
CA MET A 271 9.16 12.40 -18.60
C MET A 271 8.51 13.64 -17.97
N LEU A 272 7.66 13.46 -16.96
CA LEU A 272 7.06 14.55 -16.20
C LEU A 272 8.14 15.34 -15.44
N GLY A 273 9.09 14.65 -14.83
CA GLY A 273 10.25 15.27 -14.17
C GLY A 273 11.10 16.14 -15.12
N VAL A 274 11.36 15.63 -16.34
CA VAL A 274 12.07 16.38 -17.38
C VAL A 274 11.27 17.63 -17.80
N LEU A 275 9.95 17.52 -17.98
CA LEU A 275 9.07 18.63 -18.32
C LEU A 275 9.09 19.74 -17.24
N ILE A 276 9.02 19.35 -15.98
CA ILE A 276 9.13 20.29 -14.85
C ILE A 276 10.50 20.96 -14.85
N LEU A 277 11.56 20.20 -15.09
CA LEU A 277 12.94 20.74 -15.12
C LEU A 277 13.13 21.72 -16.27
N VAL A 278 12.60 21.42 -17.46
CA VAL A 278 12.59 22.34 -18.60
C VAL A 278 11.80 23.61 -18.29
N SER A 279 10.64 23.50 -17.63
CA SER A 279 9.85 24.67 -17.22
C SER A 279 10.59 25.56 -16.22
N ILE A 280 11.28 24.96 -15.27
CA ILE A 280 12.11 25.70 -14.30
C ILE A 280 13.26 26.42 -15.01
N VAL A 281 13.94 25.75 -15.94
CA VAL A 281 15.02 26.36 -16.72
C VAL A 281 14.50 27.52 -17.58
N GLN A 282 13.35 27.36 -18.24
CA GLN A 282 12.71 28.43 -19.01
C GLN A 282 12.34 29.62 -18.11
N TRP A 283 11.83 29.36 -16.92
CA TRP A 283 11.50 30.42 -15.96
C TRP A 283 12.75 31.19 -15.49
N PHE A 284 13.86 30.47 -15.28
CA PHE A 284 15.14 31.07 -14.93
C PHE A 284 15.71 31.96 -16.08
N ILE A 285 15.62 31.45 -17.32
CA ILE A 285 16.08 32.21 -18.50
C ILE A 285 15.20 33.46 -18.74
N ALA A 286 13.89 33.33 -18.58
CA ALA A 286 12.96 34.44 -18.69
C ALA A 286 13.24 35.49 -17.60
N GLY A 287 13.51 35.08 -16.36
CA GLY A 287 13.90 35.96 -15.26
C GLY A 287 15.21 36.70 -15.55
N ALA A 288 16.21 36.01 -16.06
CA ALA A 288 17.50 36.62 -16.43
C ALA A 288 17.38 37.64 -17.58
N ARG A 289 16.52 37.35 -18.59
CA ARG A 289 16.22 38.30 -19.67
C ARG A 289 15.51 39.53 -19.16
N LEU A 290 14.51 39.37 -18.29
CA LEU A 290 13.79 40.50 -17.70
C LEU A 290 14.74 41.40 -16.88
N GLN A 291 15.69 40.79 -16.18
CA GLN A 291 16.68 41.49 -15.38
C GLN A 291 17.64 42.31 -16.26
N SER A 292 18.10 41.74 -17.39
CA SER A 292 18.94 42.46 -18.35
C SER A 292 18.21 43.62 -19.03
N GLU A 293 16.94 43.45 -19.40
CA GLU A 293 16.11 44.56 -19.95
C GLU A 293 15.87 45.67 -18.90
N HIS A 294 15.65 45.27 -17.65
CA HIS A 294 15.49 46.22 -16.56
C HIS A 294 16.79 47.03 -16.33
N ASP A 295 17.94 46.38 -16.35
CA ASP A 295 19.23 47.03 -16.16
C ASP A 295 19.58 47.98 -17.36
N GLU A 296 19.23 47.57 -18.59
CA GLU A 296 19.41 48.39 -19.79
C GLU A 296 18.51 49.62 -19.79
N LEU A 297 17.25 49.45 -19.37
CA LEU A 297 16.32 50.58 -19.16
C LEU A 297 16.78 51.51 -18.05
N GLN A 298 17.27 51.00 -16.95
CA GLN A 298 17.84 51.84 -15.87
C GLN A 298 19.09 52.60 -16.36
N GLN A 299 19.97 51.98 -17.11
CA GLN A 299 21.13 52.68 -17.70
C GLN A 299 20.71 53.79 -18.67
N SER A 300 19.70 53.55 -19.50
CA SER A 300 19.18 54.54 -20.42
C SER A 300 18.52 55.72 -19.70
N ILE A 301 17.78 55.49 -18.63
CA ILE A 301 17.19 56.51 -17.75
C ILE A 301 18.30 57.32 -17.09
N ASN A 302 19.31 56.64 -16.55
CA ASN A 302 20.46 57.31 -15.92
C ASN A 302 21.24 58.17 -16.92
N ALA A 303 21.48 57.66 -18.14
CA ALA A 303 22.15 58.39 -19.19
C ALA A 303 21.37 59.65 -19.64
N THR A 304 20.06 59.54 -19.74
CA THR A 304 19.15 60.64 -20.09
C THR A 304 19.12 61.68 -19.00
N TYR A 305 19.10 61.28 -17.75
CA TYR A 305 19.13 62.17 -16.59
C TYR A 305 20.45 62.96 -16.51
N MET A 306 21.62 62.28 -16.71
CA MET A 306 22.92 62.97 -16.71
C MET A 306 23.08 63.96 -17.86
N ARG A 307 22.42 63.71 -19.01
CA ARG A 307 22.39 64.67 -20.12
C ARG A 307 21.56 65.87 -19.82
N ALA A 308 20.46 65.77 -19.07
CA ALA A 308 19.57 66.87 -18.74
C ALA A 308 20.08 67.65 -17.54
N PHE A 309 20.85 67.11 -16.63
CA PHE A 309 21.32 67.77 -15.41
C PHE A 309 22.83 67.48 -15.16
N PRO A 310 23.72 68.07 -15.91
CA PRO A 310 25.15 67.93 -15.72
C PRO A 310 25.60 68.59 -14.41
N GLY A 311 25.94 67.77 -13.38
CA GLY A 311 26.48 68.28 -12.10
C GLY A 311 25.98 67.58 -10.85
N THR A 312 25.13 66.55 -10.94
CA THR A 312 24.63 65.78 -9.80
C THR A 312 25.39 64.44 -9.65
N ASN A 313 26.18 64.34 -8.57
CA ASN A 313 27.05 63.16 -8.31
C ASN A 313 26.39 62.05 -7.48
N ASN A 314 25.12 62.13 -7.12
CA ASN A 314 24.47 61.12 -6.27
C ASN A 314 23.11 60.72 -6.83
N LEU A 315 23.07 59.60 -7.55
CA LEU A 315 21.89 59.04 -8.17
C LEU A 315 21.30 57.94 -7.26
N VAL A 316 20.36 58.31 -6.38
CA VAL A 316 19.68 57.31 -5.52
C VAL A 316 18.32 56.91 -6.10
N ASP A 317 17.60 57.85 -6.72
CA ASP A 317 16.35 57.63 -7.45
C ASP A 317 16.13 58.73 -8.50
N PRO A 318 16.46 58.46 -9.78
CA PRO A 318 16.37 59.45 -10.84
C PRO A 318 14.95 59.99 -11.06
N ARG A 319 13.96 59.18 -10.84
CA ARG A 319 12.55 59.51 -11.05
C ARG A 319 12.06 60.51 -9.99
N PHE A 320 12.35 60.22 -8.76
CA PHE A 320 12.00 61.08 -7.64
C PHE A 320 12.76 62.42 -7.69
N GLN A 321 14.02 62.40 -8.09
CA GLN A 321 14.82 63.60 -8.24
C GLN A 321 14.35 64.47 -9.42
N MET A 322 13.91 63.86 -10.51
CA MET A 322 13.33 64.56 -11.65
C MET A 322 11.98 65.25 -11.29
N GLU A 323 11.13 64.57 -10.57
CA GLU A 323 9.86 65.10 -10.05
C GLU A 323 10.09 66.28 -9.08
N GLN A 324 11.08 66.14 -8.21
CA GLN A 324 11.44 67.23 -7.28
C GLN A 324 12.01 68.42 -7.97
N GLN A 325 12.81 68.21 -9.02
CA GLN A 325 13.34 69.29 -9.84
C GLN A 325 12.23 69.97 -10.67
N LEU A 326 11.32 69.25 -11.26
CA LEU A 326 10.16 69.81 -11.93
C LEU A 326 9.24 70.55 -10.98
N GLN A 327 9.05 70.08 -9.75
CA GLN A 327 8.31 70.85 -8.72
C GLN A 327 9.00 72.08 -8.31
N LYS A 328 10.34 72.10 -8.23
CA LYS A 328 11.12 73.31 -7.95
C LYS A 328 11.03 74.35 -9.07
N LEU A 329 11.07 73.95 -10.33
CA LEU A 329 10.85 74.76 -11.49
C LEU A 329 9.44 75.35 -11.60
N ALA A 330 8.43 74.47 -11.30
CA ALA A 330 7.02 74.87 -11.24
C ALA A 330 6.77 75.90 -10.11
N ARG A 331 7.42 75.69 -8.94
CA ARG A 331 7.31 76.62 -7.81
C ARG A 331 8.11 77.99 -8.06
N GLY A 332 9.18 77.91 -8.85
CA GLY A 332 9.97 79.09 -9.22
C GLY A 332 9.23 80.02 -10.16
N ASN A 333 8.21 79.52 -10.90
CA ASN A 333 7.44 80.32 -11.84
C ASN A 333 6.06 80.81 -11.33
N SER A 334 5.68 80.39 -10.10
CA SER A 334 4.38 80.73 -9.48
C SER A 334 4.53 81.59 -8.23
N ASN A 335 5.43 82.54 -8.27
CA ASN A 335 5.44 83.58 -7.24
C ASN A 335 4.64 84.76 -7.72
N ALA A 336 3.28 84.68 -7.68
CA ALA A 336 2.33 85.79 -7.47
C ALA A 336 0.88 85.17 -7.53
N GLY A 337 0.24 85.07 -6.42
CA GLY A 337 -1.18 85.39 -6.39
C GLY A 337 -2.19 84.32 -5.91
N ASN A 338 -1.94 83.04 -5.86
CA ASN A 338 -3.05 82.07 -5.65
C ASN A 338 -3.13 81.32 -4.31
N GLY A 339 -2.16 81.44 -3.43
CA GLY A 339 -2.18 80.67 -2.15
C GLY A 339 -3.10 81.27 -1.06
N GLN A 340 -3.31 82.62 -1.09
CA GLN A 340 -4.17 83.29 -0.10
C GLN A 340 -5.66 83.13 -0.42
N ASP A 341 -6.00 83.00 -1.71
CA ASP A 341 -7.40 82.84 -2.17
C ASP A 341 -7.95 81.41 -1.88
N PHE A 342 -7.12 80.39 -1.93
CA PHE A 342 -7.51 79.05 -1.61
C PHE A 342 -7.85 78.87 -0.14
N LEU A 343 -7.00 79.34 0.76
CA LEU A 343 -7.23 79.19 2.20
C LEU A 343 -8.43 80.03 2.67
N ALA A 344 -8.68 81.14 2.10
CA ALA A 344 -9.84 82.03 2.41
C ALA A 344 -11.16 81.33 1.94
N ARG A 345 -11.15 80.68 0.76
CA ARG A 345 -12.31 79.94 0.25
C ARG A 345 -12.55 78.68 1.06
N LEU A 346 -11.51 77.96 1.46
CA LEU A 346 -11.60 76.79 2.31
C LEU A 346 -12.21 77.06 3.68
N GLN A 347 -11.80 78.22 4.26
CA GLN A 347 -12.28 78.73 5.54
C GLN A 347 -13.77 79.07 5.48
N ASN A 348 -14.20 79.74 4.40
CA ASN A 348 -15.59 80.07 4.16
C ASN A 348 -16.51 78.75 4.01
N ILE A 349 -16.01 77.76 3.34
CA ILE A 349 -16.69 76.45 3.21
C ILE A 349 -16.77 75.70 4.58
N ALA A 350 -15.71 75.80 5.39
CA ALA A 350 -15.69 75.15 6.71
C ALA A 350 -16.66 75.91 7.68
N ASP A 351 -16.74 77.21 7.63
CA ASP A 351 -17.69 77.97 8.45
C ASP A 351 -19.16 77.69 8.09
N GLN A 352 -19.47 77.49 6.78
CA GLN A 352 -20.80 77.12 6.33
C GLN A 352 -21.20 75.72 6.68
N LEU A 353 -20.27 74.74 6.63
CA LEU A 353 -20.50 73.36 7.05
C LEU A 353 -20.68 73.26 8.56
N THR A 354 -19.99 74.09 9.35
CA THR A 354 -20.11 74.12 10.82
C THR A 354 -21.48 74.66 11.28
N ALA A 355 -22.16 75.44 10.42
CA ALA A 355 -23.48 76.00 10.67
C ALA A 355 -24.61 74.99 10.41
N SER A 356 -24.28 73.78 9.84
CA SER A 356 -25.25 72.73 9.52
C SER A 356 -24.83 71.45 10.23
N PRO A 357 -25.25 71.20 11.49
CA PRO A 357 -24.74 70.10 12.35
C PRO A 357 -25.08 68.69 11.88
N ASP A 358 -25.96 68.52 10.90
CA ASP A 358 -26.38 67.21 10.40
C ASP A 358 -25.71 66.80 9.07
N SER A 359 -24.73 67.55 8.60
CA SER A 359 -24.03 67.26 7.35
C SER A 359 -22.63 66.67 7.61
N GLN A 360 -22.31 65.57 6.92
CA GLN A 360 -20.99 64.93 7.01
C GLN A 360 -20.19 65.20 5.71
N LEU A 361 -19.02 65.78 5.86
CA LEU A 361 -18.09 66.04 4.78
C LEU A 361 -17.38 64.73 4.37
N TYR A 362 -17.53 64.32 3.11
CA TYR A 362 -16.95 63.08 2.61
C TYR A 362 -15.65 63.30 1.85
N LYS A 363 -15.58 64.32 1.02
CA LYS A 363 -14.39 64.60 0.21
C LYS A 363 -14.32 66.07 -0.19
N VAL A 364 -13.14 66.64 -0.15
CA VAL A 364 -12.82 67.94 -0.70
C VAL A 364 -11.76 67.78 -1.77
N SER A 365 -11.99 68.21 -2.98
CA SER A 365 -11.01 68.19 -4.06
C SER A 365 -10.86 69.64 -4.67
N PHE A 366 -9.61 70.00 -4.96
CA PHE A 366 -9.28 71.24 -5.59
C PHE A 366 -8.55 71.00 -6.91
N ASP A 367 -9.04 71.56 -8.02
CA ASP A 367 -8.47 71.37 -9.35
C ASP A 367 -7.69 72.62 -9.89
N GLY A 368 -7.41 73.54 -9.05
CA GLY A 368 -6.72 74.81 -9.42
C GLY A 368 -7.62 75.94 -9.89
N SER A 369 -8.88 75.67 -10.21
CA SER A 369 -9.87 76.69 -10.63
C SER A 369 -11.11 76.68 -9.70
N GLY A 370 -11.42 75.56 -9.06
CA GLY A 370 -12.58 75.40 -8.19
C GLY A 370 -12.37 74.46 -7.08
N ILE A 371 -13.18 74.54 -6.02
CA ILE A 371 -13.23 73.60 -4.91
C ILE A 371 -14.53 72.75 -5.08
N THR A 372 -14.40 71.44 -5.21
CA THR A 372 -15.53 70.55 -5.24
C THR A 372 -15.64 69.86 -3.88
N VAL A 373 -16.81 69.92 -3.28
CA VAL A 373 -17.07 69.33 -1.95
C VAL A 373 -18.19 68.34 -2.06
N GLU A 374 -17.92 67.11 -1.62
CA GLU A 374 -18.91 66.05 -1.51
C GLU A 374 -19.37 65.95 -0.06
N VAL A 375 -20.68 66.18 0.15
CA VAL A 375 -21.31 66.20 1.46
C VAL A 375 -22.45 65.18 1.49
N SER A 376 -22.51 64.37 2.54
CA SER A 376 -23.64 63.50 2.81
C SER A 376 -24.62 64.23 3.74
N VAL A 377 -25.89 64.29 3.31
CA VAL A 377 -26.97 64.88 4.08
C VAL A 377 -28.09 63.88 4.32
N PRO A 378 -28.75 63.88 5.47
CA PRO A 378 -29.74 62.87 5.82
C PRO A 378 -31.09 63.06 5.09
N ASP A 379 -31.46 64.26 4.59
CA ASP A 379 -32.72 64.52 3.96
C ASP A 379 -32.62 65.54 2.83
N TYR A 380 -33.57 65.52 1.88
CA TYR A 380 -33.65 66.43 0.72
C TYR A 380 -33.84 67.90 1.11
N GLU A 381 -34.55 68.17 2.21
CA GLU A 381 -34.69 69.56 2.71
C GLU A 381 -33.37 70.16 3.24
N ALA A 382 -32.48 69.32 3.76
CA ALA A 382 -31.13 69.72 4.19
C ALA A 382 -30.23 70.02 2.98
N LEU A 383 -30.42 69.29 1.86
CA LEU A 383 -29.69 69.53 0.61
C LEU A 383 -30.07 70.87 -0.01
N ASP A 384 -31.38 71.21 -0.08
CA ASP A 384 -31.86 72.50 -0.63
C ASP A 384 -31.35 73.70 0.18
N ARG A 385 -31.32 73.59 1.52
CA ARG A 385 -30.75 74.60 2.40
C ARG A 385 -29.26 74.84 2.16
N LEU A 386 -28.48 73.78 2.02
CA LEU A 386 -27.08 73.85 1.70
C LEU A 386 -26.83 74.44 0.31
N GLN A 387 -27.57 74.02 -0.72
CA GLN A 387 -27.45 74.63 -2.06
C GLN A 387 -27.78 76.12 -2.10
N GLY A 388 -28.77 76.57 -1.31
CA GLY A 388 -29.10 77.99 -1.18
C GLY A 388 -28.03 78.80 -0.51
N GLN A 389 -27.20 78.24 0.41
CA GLN A 389 -26.10 78.92 1.10
C GLN A 389 -24.82 78.98 0.23
N PHE A 390 -24.63 78.02 -0.71
CA PHE A 390 -23.48 78.07 -1.64
C PHE A 390 -23.75 78.83 -2.93
N ALA A 391 -24.98 79.32 -3.20
CA ALA A 391 -25.33 80.10 -4.37
C ALA A 391 -25.20 81.60 -4.19
N THR A 392 -24.76 82.02 -3.00
CA THR A 392 -24.47 83.41 -2.70
C THR A 392 -22.93 83.64 -2.57
#